data_65cf1ed8d5c97f371c4ad680875ce126
#
_entry.id   65cf1ed8d5c97f371c4ad680875ce126
#
_cell.length_a   1.000
_cell.length_b   1.000
_cell.length_c   1.000
_cell.angle_alpha   90.00
_cell.angle_beta   90.00
_cell.angle_gamma   90.00
#
_symmetry.space_group_name_H-M   'P 1'
#
loop_
_entity.id
_entity.type
_entity.pdbx_description
1 polymer ?
#
loop_
_entity_poly.entity_id
_entity_poly.type
_entity_poly.pdbx_seq_one_letter_code
_entity_poly.pdbx_strand_id
1 'polypeptide(L)'
;MRLYKTCALLGTLIILIDIGVSWSRINAFENSVSNVFESIITTQMLVEGLQQELQHIDTALTQHATDEQSVSVDGIEYNMQQLQRLRNERTDIKLHMREKQQDIAVLNKQKTFIMNEVRVLFLLSLLFLIVGTLLSAFGYLAWYFKVELFADRRKTARD
;
A
#
# COMPACT_ATOMS: atom_id res chain seq x y z
N MET A 1 10.58 -40.11 -25.74
CA MET A 1 10.13 -39.09 -26.70
C MET A 1 9.11 -38.06 -26.17
N ARG A 2 8.72 -38.12 -24.88
CA ARG A 2 7.65 -37.25 -24.32
C ARG A 2 8.16 -36.15 -23.40
N LEU A 3 9.40 -36.26 -22.88
CA LEU A 3 9.92 -35.45 -21.79
C LEU A 3 10.04 -33.92 -22.14
N TYR A 4 10.54 -33.60 -23.34
CA TYR A 4 10.67 -32.20 -23.78
C TYR A 4 9.33 -31.51 -24.06
N LYS A 5 8.30 -32.29 -24.53
CA LYS A 5 6.95 -31.78 -24.72
C LYS A 5 6.30 -31.47 -23.37
N THR A 6 6.51 -32.33 -22.38
CA THR A 6 6.01 -32.08 -21.02
C THR A 6 6.71 -30.90 -20.36
N CYS A 7 8.03 -30.71 -20.58
CA CYS A 7 8.74 -29.52 -20.08
C CYS A 7 8.22 -28.21 -20.71
N ALA A 8 7.99 -28.21 -22.04
CA ALA A 8 7.44 -27.03 -22.72
C ALA A 8 6.04 -26.69 -22.20
N LEU A 9 5.16 -27.69 -22.08
CA LEU A 9 3.80 -27.52 -21.57
C LEU A 9 3.79 -27.07 -20.10
N LEU A 10 4.62 -27.68 -19.25
CA LEU A 10 4.74 -27.29 -17.84
C LEU A 10 5.27 -25.87 -17.69
N GLY A 11 6.28 -25.47 -18.48
CA GLY A 11 6.81 -24.11 -18.45
C GLY A 11 5.76 -23.08 -18.84
N THR A 12 5.01 -23.31 -19.92
CA THR A 12 3.92 -22.41 -20.33
C THR A 12 2.77 -22.39 -19.32
N LEU A 13 2.43 -23.52 -18.71
CA LEU A 13 1.41 -23.61 -17.67
C LEU A 13 1.79 -22.80 -16.42
N ILE A 14 3.04 -22.90 -15.97
CA ILE A 14 3.56 -22.12 -14.85
C ILE A 14 3.42 -20.62 -15.12
N ILE A 15 3.80 -20.16 -16.31
CA ILE A 15 3.67 -18.74 -16.68
C ILE A 15 2.20 -18.29 -16.68
N LEU A 16 1.29 -19.08 -17.22
CA LEU A 16 -0.14 -18.73 -17.26
C LEU A 16 -0.75 -18.68 -15.84
N ILE A 17 -0.40 -19.62 -14.99
CA ILE A 17 -0.85 -19.62 -13.59
C ILE A 17 -0.29 -18.40 -12.86
N ASP A 18 0.99 -18.09 -13.02
CA ASP A 18 1.61 -16.94 -12.38
C ASP A 18 0.95 -15.63 -12.80
N ILE A 19 0.69 -15.43 -14.08
CA ILE A 19 -0.05 -14.26 -14.58
C ILE A 19 -1.46 -14.19 -13.98
N GLY A 20 -2.20 -15.29 -13.95
CA GLY A 20 -3.55 -15.32 -13.41
C GLY A 20 -3.60 -15.02 -11.90
N VAL A 21 -2.69 -15.61 -11.13
CA VAL A 21 -2.58 -15.36 -9.68
C VAL A 21 -2.13 -13.92 -9.42
N SER A 22 -1.14 -13.42 -10.14
CA SER A 22 -0.65 -12.04 -9.99
C SER A 22 -1.73 -11.02 -10.30
N TRP A 23 -2.51 -11.22 -11.36
CA TRP A 23 -3.64 -10.35 -11.71
C TRP A 23 -4.70 -10.30 -10.59
N SER A 24 -5.11 -11.45 -10.08
CA SER A 24 -6.08 -11.54 -8.99
C SER A 24 -5.60 -10.85 -7.71
N ARG A 25 -4.29 -10.99 -7.40
CA ARG A 25 -3.67 -10.38 -6.23
C ARG A 25 -3.52 -8.87 -6.35
N ILE A 26 -3.14 -8.36 -7.52
CA ILE A 26 -3.01 -6.92 -7.78
C ILE A 26 -4.35 -6.21 -7.51
N ASN A 27 -5.45 -6.73 -8.03
CA ASN A 27 -6.78 -6.14 -7.79
C ASN A 27 -7.17 -6.12 -6.31
N ALA A 28 -6.84 -7.18 -5.56
CA ALA A 28 -7.10 -7.24 -4.12
C ALA A 28 -6.24 -6.23 -3.33
N PHE A 29 -4.98 -6.05 -3.72
CA PHE A 29 -4.07 -5.08 -3.10
C PHE A 29 -4.45 -3.64 -3.41
N GLU A 30 -4.87 -3.34 -4.63
CA GLU A 30 -5.27 -1.98 -5.04
C GLU A 30 -6.36 -1.45 -4.11
N ASN A 31 -7.40 -2.24 -3.86
CA ASN A 31 -8.47 -1.86 -2.94
C ASN A 31 -7.98 -1.67 -1.49
N SER A 32 -7.12 -2.57 -1.00
CA SER A 32 -6.60 -2.49 0.37
C SER A 32 -5.66 -1.30 0.57
N VAL A 33 -4.81 -1.02 -0.42
CA VAL A 33 -3.88 0.12 -0.40
C VAL A 33 -4.66 1.43 -0.46
N SER A 34 -5.64 1.54 -1.37
CA SER A 34 -6.47 2.74 -1.51
C SER A 34 -7.18 3.08 -0.21
N ASN A 35 -7.83 2.10 0.43
CA ASN A 35 -8.54 2.30 1.70
C ASN A 35 -7.61 2.77 2.83
N VAL A 36 -6.41 2.19 2.94
CA VAL A 36 -5.44 2.60 3.97
C VAL A 36 -4.91 4.01 3.71
N PHE A 37 -4.62 4.36 2.46
CA PHE A 37 -4.18 5.71 2.11
C PHE A 37 -5.26 6.77 2.36
N GLU A 38 -6.50 6.50 1.97
CA GLU A 38 -7.64 7.37 2.24
C GLU A 38 -7.84 7.58 3.74
N SER A 39 -7.76 6.51 4.53
CA SER A 39 -7.86 6.60 5.99
C SER A 39 -6.72 7.42 6.59
N ILE A 40 -5.49 7.30 6.09
CA ILE A 40 -4.35 8.12 6.54
C ILE A 40 -4.60 9.59 6.24
N ILE A 41 -4.99 9.92 5.01
CA ILE A 41 -5.22 11.31 4.59
C ILE A 41 -6.35 11.94 5.42
N THR A 42 -7.47 11.22 5.56
CA THR A 42 -8.62 11.70 6.34
C THR A 42 -8.25 11.94 7.81
N THR A 43 -7.50 11.02 8.41
CA THR A 43 -7.06 11.16 9.80
C THR A 43 -6.04 12.29 9.97
N GLN A 44 -5.14 12.50 8.99
CA GLN A 44 -4.22 13.64 8.99
C GLN A 44 -4.95 14.98 8.91
N MET A 45 -5.92 15.12 8.01
CA MET A 45 -6.74 16.34 7.91
C MET A 45 -7.48 16.64 9.23
N LEU A 46 -7.96 15.59 9.90
CA LEU A 46 -8.62 15.74 11.20
C LEU A 46 -7.65 16.20 12.28
N VAL A 47 -6.42 15.66 12.31
CA VAL A 47 -5.36 16.11 13.24
C VAL A 47 -4.97 17.57 12.98
N GLU A 48 -4.85 17.97 11.72
CA GLU A 48 -4.57 19.36 11.34
C GLU A 48 -5.68 20.31 11.81
N GLY A 49 -6.96 19.91 11.64
CA GLY A 49 -8.10 20.68 12.13
C GLY A 49 -8.07 20.85 13.65
N LEU A 50 -7.84 19.76 14.39
CA LEU A 50 -7.69 19.80 15.85
C LEU A 50 -6.50 20.66 16.30
N GLN A 51 -5.43 20.68 15.53
CA GLN A 51 -4.25 21.50 15.82
C GLN A 51 -4.56 22.99 15.65
N GLN A 52 -5.30 23.38 14.63
CA GLN A 52 -5.76 24.77 14.43
C GLN A 52 -6.67 25.21 15.56
N GLU A 53 -7.62 24.37 15.95
CA GLU A 53 -8.54 24.64 17.07
C GLU A 53 -7.77 24.79 18.40
N LEU A 54 -6.79 23.90 18.65
CA LEU A 54 -5.91 24.00 19.81
C LEU A 54 -5.12 25.31 19.82
N GLN A 55 -4.61 25.74 18.68
CA GLN A 55 -3.86 26.98 18.55
C GLN A 55 -4.74 28.19 18.85
N HIS A 56 -5.99 28.19 18.39
CA HIS A 56 -6.96 29.21 18.70
C HIS A 56 -7.23 29.29 20.21
N ILE A 57 -7.48 28.15 20.87
CA ILE A 57 -7.70 28.08 22.32
C ILE A 57 -6.45 28.54 23.09
N ASP A 58 -5.24 28.11 22.67
CA ASP A 58 -3.99 28.51 23.32
C ASP A 58 -3.76 30.02 23.22
N THR A 59 -4.12 30.64 22.08
CA THR A 59 -4.05 32.10 21.89
C THR A 59 -4.99 32.81 22.85
N ALA A 60 -6.23 32.35 22.93
CA ALA A 60 -7.24 32.91 23.86
C ALA A 60 -6.78 32.81 25.31
N LEU A 61 -6.25 31.66 25.73
CA LEU A 61 -5.78 31.46 27.11
C LEU A 61 -4.53 32.26 27.44
N THR A 62 -3.64 32.50 26.44
CA THR A 62 -2.38 33.24 26.67
C THR A 62 -2.66 34.75 26.80
N GLN A 63 -3.60 35.28 26.02
CA GLN A 63 -4.00 36.69 26.11
C GLN A 63 -4.66 36.99 27.46
N HIS A 64 -5.41 36.04 28.03
CA HIS A 64 -6.00 36.18 29.36
C HIS A 64 -4.98 36.27 30.50
N ALA A 65 -3.81 35.64 30.34
CA ALA A 65 -2.76 35.72 31.36
C ALA A 65 -2.19 37.16 31.52
N THR A 66 -2.49 38.04 30.57
CA THR A 66 -1.97 39.41 30.53
C THR A 66 -3.03 40.48 30.98
N ASP A 67 -4.33 40.14 30.90
CA ASP A 67 -5.43 41.06 31.27
C ASP A 67 -6.42 40.40 32.22
N GLU A 68 -6.65 41.03 33.42
CA GLU A 68 -7.41 40.42 34.52
C GLU A 68 -8.95 40.44 34.37
N GLN A 69 -9.55 41.15 33.41
CA GLN A 69 -11.00 41.35 33.42
C GLN A 69 -11.80 40.81 32.23
N SER A 70 -11.31 40.87 31.05
CA SER A 70 -11.91 40.25 29.86
C SER A 70 -10.90 40.15 28.72
N VAL A 71 -10.94 39.08 27.92
CA VAL A 71 -10.03 38.88 26.79
C VAL A 71 -10.86 38.89 25.52
N SER A 72 -10.46 39.72 24.59
CA SER A 72 -11.01 39.73 23.25
C SER A 72 -10.02 39.08 22.27
N VAL A 73 -10.42 37.93 21.71
CA VAL A 73 -9.66 37.23 20.63
C VAL A 73 -10.58 37.20 19.41
N ASP A 74 -10.09 37.71 18.30
CA ASP A 74 -10.86 37.82 17.06
C ASP A 74 -12.21 38.50 17.20
N GLY A 75 -12.34 39.48 18.15
CA GLY A 75 -13.57 40.21 18.42
C GLY A 75 -14.56 39.49 19.33
N ILE A 76 -14.19 38.38 19.94
CA ILE A 76 -15.01 37.62 20.91
C ILE A 76 -14.49 37.89 22.32
N GLU A 77 -15.34 38.38 23.21
CA GLU A 77 -15.02 38.58 24.63
C GLU A 77 -15.29 37.28 25.42
N TYR A 78 -14.30 36.82 26.18
CA TYR A 78 -14.39 35.62 27.02
C TYR A 78 -14.49 36.00 28.49
N ASN A 79 -15.48 35.48 29.21
CA ASN A 79 -15.58 35.58 30.66
C ASN A 79 -14.88 34.40 31.38
N MET A 80 -14.72 34.52 32.71
CA MET A 80 -14.02 33.49 33.53
C MET A 80 -14.58 32.05 33.37
N GLN A 81 -15.89 31.92 33.25
CA GLN A 81 -16.53 30.60 33.09
C GLN A 81 -16.25 30.01 31.69
N GLN A 82 -16.23 30.84 30.66
CA GLN A 82 -15.92 30.46 29.31
C GLN A 82 -14.42 30.01 29.19
N LEU A 83 -13.52 30.73 29.86
CA LEU A 83 -12.11 30.37 29.90
C LEU A 83 -11.86 29.02 30.59
N GLN A 84 -12.65 28.72 31.64
CA GLN A 84 -12.56 27.44 32.30
C GLN A 84 -13.09 26.30 31.45
N ARG A 85 -14.13 26.54 30.65
CA ARG A 85 -14.55 25.58 29.59
C ARG A 85 -13.50 25.37 28.52
N LEU A 86 -12.88 26.44 28.02
CA LEU A 86 -11.80 26.36 27.05
C LEU A 86 -10.60 25.56 27.56
N ARG A 87 -10.27 25.66 28.86
CA ARG A 87 -9.21 24.81 29.46
C ARG A 87 -9.53 23.32 29.45
N ASN A 88 -10.78 22.98 29.71
CA ASN A 88 -11.24 21.58 29.66
C ASN A 88 -11.23 21.09 28.20
N GLU A 89 -11.80 21.86 27.29
CA GLU A 89 -11.84 21.60 25.86
C GLU A 89 -10.43 21.42 25.26
N ARG A 90 -9.48 22.26 25.65
CA ARG A 90 -8.06 22.10 25.33
C ARG A 90 -7.51 20.73 25.73
N THR A 91 -7.89 20.23 26.90
CA THR A 91 -7.43 18.94 27.40
C THR A 91 -8.04 17.80 26.59
N ASP A 92 -9.32 17.91 26.24
CA ASP A 92 -10.05 16.95 25.43
C ASP A 92 -9.51 16.90 24.02
N ILE A 93 -9.26 18.06 23.40
CA ILE A 93 -8.65 18.14 22.06
C ILE A 93 -7.26 17.51 22.05
N LYS A 94 -6.43 17.76 23.06
CA LYS A 94 -5.11 17.12 23.18
C LYS A 94 -5.19 15.62 23.29
N LEU A 95 -6.18 15.10 24.00
CA LEU A 95 -6.41 13.67 24.14
C LEU A 95 -6.84 13.05 22.81
N HIS A 96 -7.82 13.69 22.12
CA HIS A 96 -8.26 13.28 20.78
C HIS A 96 -7.11 13.32 19.75
N MET A 97 -6.29 14.38 19.77
CA MET A 97 -5.12 14.47 18.91
C MET A 97 -4.15 13.30 19.11
N ARG A 98 -3.87 12.94 20.37
CA ARG A 98 -2.99 11.78 20.67
C ARG A 98 -3.58 10.49 20.15
N GLU A 99 -4.88 10.28 20.35
CA GLU A 99 -5.58 9.11 19.83
C GLU A 99 -5.46 9.03 18.30
N LYS A 100 -5.74 10.13 17.61
CA LYS A 100 -5.63 10.17 16.14
C LYS A 100 -4.21 10.03 15.63
N GLN A 101 -3.21 10.53 16.34
CA GLN A 101 -1.80 10.28 16.04
C GLN A 101 -1.43 8.80 16.21
N GLN A 102 -1.99 8.11 17.20
CA GLN A 102 -1.83 6.67 17.35
C GLN A 102 -2.49 5.90 16.21
N ASP A 103 -3.71 6.31 15.80
CA ASP A 103 -4.38 5.73 14.62
C ASP A 103 -3.51 5.85 13.36
N ILE A 104 -2.92 7.02 13.11
CA ILE A 104 -1.99 7.23 11.99
C ILE A 104 -0.77 6.30 12.09
N ALA A 105 -0.22 6.11 13.28
CA ALA A 105 0.92 5.22 13.48
C ALA A 105 0.56 3.76 13.18
N VAL A 106 -0.63 3.31 13.58
CA VAL A 106 -1.17 1.97 13.26
C VAL A 106 -1.39 1.82 11.76
N LEU A 107 -2.03 2.81 11.11
CA LEU A 107 -2.26 2.79 9.66
C LEU A 107 -0.95 2.80 8.87
N ASN A 108 0.05 3.55 9.30
CA ASN A 108 1.38 3.54 8.67
C ASN A 108 2.07 2.17 8.82
N LYS A 109 1.91 1.50 9.95
CA LYS A 109 2.41 0.14 10.15
C LYS A 109 1.69 -0.84 9.21
N GLN A 110 0.38 -0.73 9.08
CA GLN A 110 -0.42 -1.54 8.17
C GLN A 110 -0.02 -1.31 6.70
N LYS A 111 0.18 -0.04 6.29
CA LYS A 111 0.73 0.32 4.99
C LYS A 111 2.07 -0.37 4.73
N THR A 112 2.99 -0.30 5.69
CA THR A 112 4.32 -0.93 5.56
C THR A 112 4.21 -2.44 5.42
N PHE A 113 3.30 -3.08 6.16
CA PHE A 113 3.02 -4.50 6.06
C PHE A 113 2.52 -4.89 4.66
N ILE A 114 1.50 -4.18 4.14
CA ILE A 114 0.95 -4.40 2.79
C ILE A 114 2.04 -4.23 1.73
N MET A 115 2.85 -3.16 1.82
CA MET A 115 3.94 -2.91 0.86
C MET A 115 4.99 -4.03 0.88
N ASN A 116 5.27 -4.59 2.05
CA ASN A 116 6.21 -5.70 2.18
C ASN A 116 5.65 -7.00 1.59
N GLU A 117 4.36 -7.29 1.80
CA GLU A 117 3.68 -8.42 1.15
C GLU A 117 3.70 -8.30 -0.37
N VAL A 118 3.38 -7.12 -0.91
CA VAL A 118 3.45 -6.85 -2.36
C VAL A 118 4.85 -7.12 -2.89
N ARG A 119 5.88 -6.65 -2.18
CA ARG A 119 7.29 -6.87 -2.57
C ARG A 119 7.65 -8.35 -2.62
N VAL A 120 7.27 -9.11 -1.60
CA VAL A 120 7.54 -10.55 -1.54
C VAL A 120 6.82 -11.29 -2.66
N LEU A 121 5.55 -10.97 -2.90
CA LEU A 121 4.78 -11.58 -4.00
C LEU A 121 5.38 -11.25 -5.36
N PHE A 122 5.82 -10.00 -5.58
CA PHE A 122 6.46 -9.59 -6.82
C PHE A 122 7.77 -10.37 -7.07
N LEU A 123 8.60 -10.53 -6.04
CA LEU A 123 9.84 -11.31 -6.15
C LEU A 123 9.55 -12.79 -6.45
N LEU A 124 8.52 -13.35 -5.83
CA LEU A 124 8.10 -14.73 -6.05
C LEU A 124 7.59 -14.94 -7.48
N SER A 125 6.73 -14.04 -7.97
CA SER A 125 6.22 -14.04 -9.34
C SER A 125 7.35 -13.92 -10.36
N LEU A 126 8.31 -13.02 -10.13
CA LEU A 126 9.48 -12.88 -10.99
C LEU A 126 10.29 -14.18 -11.08
N LEU A 127 10.45 -14.87 -9.96
CA LEU A 127 11.15 -16.15 -9.90
C LEU A 127 10.41 -17.24 -10.70
N PHE A 128 9.09 -17.35 -10.54
CA PHE A 128 8.26 -18.29 -11.31
C PHE A 128 8.29 -17.99 -12.81
N LEU A 129 8.27 -16.71 -13.19
CA LEU A 129 8.35 -16.28 -14.56
C LEU A 129 9.70 -16.68 -15.19
N ILE A 130 10.81 -16.47 -14.48
CA ILE A 130 12.15 -16.88 -14.95
C ILE A 130 12.21 -18.40 -15.12
N VAL A 131 11.81 -19.17 -14.11
CA VAL A 131 11.82 -20.65 -14.16
C VAL A 131 10.90 -21.16 -15.27
N GLY A 132 9.70 -20.64 -15.37
CA GLY A 132 8.73 -21.00 -16.41
C GLY A 132 9.26 -20.74 -17.81
N THR A 133 9.89 -19.57 -18.02
CA THR A 133 10.48 -19.18 -19.30
C THR A 133 11.65 -20.09 -19.67
N LEU A 134 12.55 -20.40 -18.74
CA LEU A 134 13.69 -21.32 -18.98
C LEU A 134 13.21 -22.73 -19.31
N LEU A 135 12.24 -23.27 -18.58
CA LEU A 135 11.67 -24.60 -18.86
C LEU A 135 10.97 -24.63 -20.22
N SER A 136 10.21 -23.61 -20.54
CA SER A 136 9.50 -23.48 -21.81
C SER A 136 10.51 -23.39 -22.97
N ALA A 137 11.49 -22.50 -22.88
CA ALA A 137 12.51 -22.32 -23.92
C ALA A 137 13.30 -23.61 -24.14
N PHE A 138 13.75 -24.26 -23.06
CA PHE A 138 14.45 -25.56 -23.16
C PHE A 138 13.57 -26.62 -23.81
N GLY A 139 12.32 -26.73 -23.44
CA GLY A 139 11.39 -27.70 -24.02
C GLY A 139 11.14 -27.46 -25.50
N TYR A 140 10.94 -26.21 -25.95
CA TYR A 140 10.75 -25.87 -27.36
C TYR A 140 12.02 -26.03 -28.17
N LEU A 141 13.20 -25.62 -27.68
CA LEU A 141 14.46 -25.82 -28.36
C LEU A 141 14.77 -27.30 -28.54
N ALA A 142 14.62 -28.13 -27.49
CA ALA A 142 14.84 -29.56 -27.58
C ALA A 142 13.87 -30.23 -28.56
N TRP A 143 12.61 -29.75 -28.64
CA TRP A 143 11.65 -30.22 -29.62
C TRP A 143 12.06 -29.85 -31.04
N TYR A 144 12.44 -28.60 -31.30
CA TYR A 144 12.89 -28.12 -32.59
C TYR A 144 14.09 -28.96 -33.10
N PHE A 145 15.15 -29.06 -32.31
CA PHE A 145 16.34 -29.82 -32.72
C PHE A 145 16.09 -31.31 -32.95
N LYS A 146 15.20 -31.94 -32.17
CA LYS A 146 14.96 -33.38 -32.27
C LYS A 146 13.93 -33.74 -33.34
N VAL A 147 12.98 -32.90 -33.65
CA VAL A 147 11.90 -33.22 -34.59
C VAL A 147 12.15 -32.63 -35.97
N GLU A 148 12.47 -31.35 -36.07
CA GLU A 148 12.65 -30.68 -37.36
C GLU A 148 13.95 -31.02 -38.06
N LEU A 149 15.07 -30.99 -37.33
CA LEU A 149 16.37 -31.36 -37.92
C LEU A 149 16.44 -32.81 -38.42
N PHE A 150 15.76 -33.74 -37.72
CA PHE A 150 15.67 -35.12 -38.20
C PHE A 150 14.68 -35.30 -39.36
N ALA A 151 13.60 -34.51 -39.41
CA ALA A 151 12.68 -34.55 -40.55
C ALA A 151 13.30 -34.02 -41.85
N ASP A 152 14.08 -32.93 -41.75
CA ASP A 152 14.77 -32.34 -42.90
C ASP A 152 15.89 -33.25 -43.43
N ARG A 153 16.68 -33.87 -42.54
CA ARG A 153 17.71 -34.88 -42.97
C ARG A 153 17.08 -36.08 -43.70
N ARG A 154 15.86 -36.48 -43.34
CA ARG A 154 15.18 -37.58 -44.05
C ARG A 154 14.64 -37.18 -45.43
N LYS A 155 14.28 -35.89 -45.61
CA LYS A 155 13.86 -35.38 -46.92
C LYS A 155 15.04 -35.27 -47.89
N THR A 156 16.17 -34.68 -47.40
CA THR A 156 17.39 -34.50 -48.18
C THR A 156 18.08 -35.83 -48.55
N ALA A 157 17.83 -36.93 -47.85
CA ALA A 157 18.34 -38.25 -48.16
C ALA A 157 17.46 -39.06 -49.13
N ARG A 158 16.31 -38.53 -49.55
CA ARG A 158 15.39 -39.14 -50.51
C ARG A 158 15.41 -38.51 -51.90
N ASP A 159 15.99 -37.33 -52.02
CA ASP A 159 16.29 -36.63 -53.26
C ASP A 159 17.75 -36.96 -53.68
#